data_9e62762fef801bf28b6fd50a47d730db
#
_entry.id   9e62762fef801bf28b6fd50a47d730db
#
_cell.length_a   1.000
_cell.length_b   1.000
_cell.length_c   1.000
_cell.angle_alpha   90.00
_cell.angle_beta   90.00
_cell.angle_gamma   90.00
#
_symmetry.space_group_name_H-M   'P 1'
#
loop_
_entity.id
_entity.type
_entity.pdbx_description
1 polymer ?
#
loop_
_entity_poly.entity_id
_entity_poly.type
_entity_poly.pdbx_seq_one_letter_code
_entity_poly.pdbx_strand_id
1 'polypeptide(L)'
;MRLRFQVGMLCLAALAVAAHPVYADQLADIKHKGELVCGVLATDEPMSFVDPQTRTIIGYEVDLCRAVARKIGVTATIKQVAVAARIPELQQGRVDILSATLTHTREREAVIAFSLTTFVTGQKVMVRRDGGITALAQLAGKKVVTVKGGTQEPNIRKAVPTVDVVTFETAPQALVALQQHKATAFVNDEVSLYDAYAKLGPAQKDYVILPQSISTEAVAMGLRKDEPAMKAVVDATLRDLEASGEAEKLFLKWFGPGTRLQYPTRTFKIESDRIAN
;
A
#
# COMPACT_ATOMS: atom_id res chain seq x y z
N MET A 1 -23.54 28.39 83.95
CA MET A 1 -23.02 27.12 83.40
C MET A 1 -23.18 27.12 81.88
N ARG A 2 -22.10 27.46 81.18
CA ARG A 2 -22.13 27.60 79.69
C ARG A 2 -21.43 26.43 79.09
N LEU A 3 -22.16 25.58 78.35
CA LEU A 3 -21.68 24.41 77.63
C LEU A 3 -21.16 24.86 76.26
N ARG A 4 -19.89 24.67 75.93
CA ARG A 4 -19.29 24.94 74.65
C ARG A 4 -19.33 23.65 73.81
N PHE A 5 -20.09 23.62 72.73
CA PHE A 5 -20.00 22.58 71.67
C PHE A 5 -18.83 22.92 70.75
N GLN A 6 -17.83 22.04 70.66
CA GLN A 6 -16.83 22.06 69.61
C GLN A 6 -17.34 21.23 68.44
N VAL A 7 -17.54 21.87 67.29
CA VAL A 7 -17.82 21.19 66.04
C VAL A 7 -16.48 20.85 65.35
N GLY A 8 -16.15 19.56 65.32
CA GLY A 8 -14.98 19.04 64.58
C GLY A 8 -15.26 19.02 63.06
N MET A 9 -14.49 19.77 62.31
CA MET A 9 -14.57 19.83 60.87
C MET A 9 -13.66 18.72 60.27
N LEU A 10 -14.30 17.65 59.79
CA LEU A 10 -13.60 16.57 59.07
C LEU A 10 -13.34 17.05 57.64
N CYS A 11 -12.08 17.33 57.30
CA CYS A 11 -11.64 17.55 55.91
C CYS A 11 -11.52 16.21 55.19
N LEU A 12 -12.51 15.91 54.33
CA LEU A 12 -12.39 14.83 53.35
C LEU A 12 -11.45 15.29 52.21
N ALA A 13 -10.21 14.81 52.20
CA ALA A 13 -9.35 14.99 51.04
C ALA A 13 -9.77 14.01 49.94
N ALA A 14 -10.45 14.51 48.93
CA ALA A 14 -10.77 13.76 47.71
C ALA A 14 -9.49 13.59 46.89
N LEU A 15 -8.91 12.37 46.85
CA LEU A 15 -7.90 12.00 45.91
C LEU A 15 -8.55 11.94 44.49
N ALA A 16 -8.32 12.98 43.69
CA ALA A 16 -8.60 12.94 42.28
C ALA A 16 -7.59 11.99 41.59
N VAL A 17 -7.97 10.74 41.38
CA VAL A 17 -7.27 9.83 40.51
C VAL A 17 -7.40 10.38 39.10
N ALA A 18 -6.34 11.01 38.59
CA ALA A 18 -6.25 11.41 37.17
C ALA A 18 -6.28 10.14 36.33
N ALA A 19 -7.44 9.81 35.77
CA ALA A 19 -7.57 8.79 34.74
C ALA A 19 -6.78 9.27 33.51
N HIS A 20 -5.55 8.83 33.37
CA HIS A 20 -4.84 8.99 32.11
C HIS A 20 -5.59 8.15 31.07
N PRO A 21 -5.90 8.70 29.89
CA PRO A 21 -6.45 7.88 28.80
C PRO A 21 -5.40 6.78 28.52
N VAL A 22 -5.77 5.54 28.77
CA VAL A 22 -5.00 4.38 28.33
C VAL A 22 -5.21 4.37 26.82
N TYR A 23 -4.32 5.00 26.07
CA TYR A 23 -4.23 4.76 24.64
C TYR A 23 -3.93 3.27 24.50
N ALA A 24 -4.81 2.56 23.81
CA ALA A 24 -4.55 1.16 23.47
C ALA A 24 -3.24 1.15 22.66
N ASP A 25 -2.17 0.58 23.24
CA ASP A 25 -0.89 0.43 22.54
C ASP A 25 -1.03 -0.75 21.59
N GLN A 26 -1.25 -0.44 20.31
CA GLN A 26 -1.39 -1.45 19.26
C GLN A 26 -0.25 -2.47 19.29
N LEU A 27 0.99 -2.02 19.52
CA LEU A 27 2.14 -2.92 19.57
C LEU A 27 2.08 -3.88 20.76
N ALA A 28 1.59 -3.42 21.92
CA ALA A 28 1.38 -4.27 23.09
C ALA A 28 0.29 -5.30 22.83
N ASP A 29 -0.82 -4.91 22.19
CA ASP A 29 -1.91 -5.82 21.80
C ASP A 29 -1.44 -6.90 20.82
N ILE A 30 -0.66 -6.53 19.79
CA ILE A 30 -0.07 -7.45 18.81
C ILE A 30 0.84 -8.46 19.51
N LYS A 31 1.71 -7.99 20.43
CA LYS A 31 2.59 -8.87 21.20
C LYS A 31 1.82 -9.83 22.09
N HIS A 32 0.78 -9.33 22.76
CA HIS A 32 -0.07 -10.16 23.62
C HIS A 32 -0.83 -11.24 22.82
N LYS A 33 -1.34 -10.90 21.62
CA LYS A 33 -2.02 -11.85 20.71
C LYS A 33 -1.04 -12.82 20.07
N GLY A 34 0.25 -12.48 19.96
CA GLY A 34 1.27 -13.26 19.26
C GLY A 34 1.13 -13.22 17.72
N GLU A 35 0.36 -12.26 17.20
CA GLU A 35 -0.01 -12.19 15.78
C GLU A 35 -0.03 -10.76 15.27
N LEU A 36 0.54 -10.54 14.06
CA LEU A 36 0.43 -9.32 13.26
C LEU A 36 -0.42 -9.60 12.02
N VAL A 37 -1.57 -8.95 11.91
CA VAL A 37 -2.46 -9.09 10.74
C VAL A 37 -2.08 -8.07 9.68
N CYS A 38 -1.59 -8.56 8.54
CA CYS A 38 -1.12 -7.77 7.41
C CYS A 38 -2.16 -7.75 6.28
N GLY A 39 -2.69 -6.58 5.94
CA GLY A 39 -3.51 -6.39 4.75
C GLY A 39 -2.65 -6.28 3.49
N VAL A 40 -2.92 -7.13 2.48
CA VAL A 40 -2.26 -7.15 1.17
C VAL A 40 -3.28 -7.28 0.04
N LEU A 41 -2.93 -6.94 -1.21
CA LEU A 41 -3.89 -7.00 -2.33
C LEU A 41 -4.17 -8.42 -2.83
N ALA A 42 -3.18 -9.29 -2.86
CA ALA A 42 -3.24 -10.66 -3.38
C ALA A 42 -3.61 -10.81 -4.88
N THR A 43 -3.67 -9.71 -5.63
CA THR A 43 -3.99 -9.65 -7.08
C THR A 43 -3.00 -8.83 -7.88
N ASP A 44 -1.88 -8.44 -7.27
CA ASP A 44 -0.88 -7.51 -7.81
C ASP A 44 0.51 -8.17 -7.78
N GLU A 45 0.80 -9.04 -8.76
CA GLU A 45 2.11 -9.69 -8.90
C GLU A 45 3.13 -8.68 -9.45
N PRO A 46 4.37 -8.63 -8.92
CA PRO A 46 4.93 -9.48 -7.86
C PRO A 46 4.85 -8.84 -6.46
N MET A 47 4.07 -7.76 -6.28
CA MET A 47 3.92 -7.07 -4.99
C MET A 47 3.24 -7.99 -3.96
N SER A 48 2.03 -8.47 -4.26
CA SER A 48 1.32 -9.49 -3.47
C SER A 48 0.30 -10.23 -4.34
N PHE A 49 0.41 -11.55 -4.41
CA PHE A 49 -0.44 -12.39 -5.26
C PHE A 49 -0.61 -13.80 -4.70
N VAL A 50 -1.61 -14.53 -5.19
CA VAL A 50 -1.82 -15.94 -4.84
C VAL A 50 -0.90 -16.80 -5.71
N ASP A 51 0.02 -17.52 -5.08
CA ASP A 51 0.86 -18.52 -5.74
C ASP A 51 -0.04 -19.64 -6.31
N PRO A 52 0.01 -19.92 -7.61
CA PRO A 52 -0.84 -20.91 -8.24
C PRO A 52 -0.56 -22.35 -7.77
N GLN A 53 0.63 -22.64 -7.27
CA GLN A 53 1.05 -23.97 -6.82
C GLN A 53 0.67 -24.21 -5.35
N THR A 54 1.04 -23.30 -4.46
CA THR A 54 0.85 -23.43 -3.02
C THR A 54 -0.50 -22.89 -2.54
N ARG A 55 -1.18 -22.09 -3.36
CA ARG A 55 -2.43 -21.38 -3.03
C ARG A 55 -2.29 -20.41 -1.85
N THR A 56 -1.08 -20.07 -1.48
CA THR A 56 -0.77 -19.07 -0.44
C THR A 56 -0.50 -17.71 -1.05
N ILE A 57 -0.72 -16.65 -0.27
CA ILE A 57 -0.38 -15.29 -0.71
C ILE A 57 1.11 -15.07 -0.46
N ILE A 58 1.82 -14.69 -1.51
CA ILE A 58 3.25 -14.39 -1.52
C ILE A 58 3.52 -13.07 -2.25
N GLY A 59 4.73 -12.56 -2.18
CA GLY A 59 5.15 -11.35 -2.86
C GLY A 59 6.12 -10.49 -2.05
N TYR A 60 6.60 -9.43 -2.67
CA TYR A 60 7.52 -8.47 -2.06
C TYR A 60 6.96 -7.88 -0.76
N GLU A 61 5.72 -7.40 -0.80
CA GLU A 61 5.03 -6.78 0.34
C GLU A 61 4.72 -7.77 1.46
N VAL A 62 4.47 -9.05 1.10
CA VAL A 62 4.28 -10.12 2.08
C VAL A 62 5.58 -10.40 2.84
N ASP A 63 6.72 -10.41 2.14
CA ASP A 63 8.02 -10.61 2.77
C ASP A 63 8.42 -9.44 3.68
N LEU A 64 8.12 -8.20 3.29
CA LEU A 64 8.29 -7.03 4.16
C LEU A 64 7.43 -7.14 5.43
N CYS A 65 6.17 -7.54 5.29
CA CYS A 65 5.29 -7.75 6.43
C CYS A 65 5.80 -8.83 7.40
N ARG A 66 6.27 -9.96 6.84
CA ARG A 66 6.92 -11.01 7.62
C ARG A 66 8.18 -10.53 8.35
N ALA A 67 8.93 -9.60 7.74
CA ALA A 67 10.09 -8.99 8.40
C ALA A 67 9.68 -8.16 9.63
N VAL A 68 8.60 -7.37 9.52
CA VAL A 68 8.04 -6.61 10.65
C VAL A 68 7.57 -7.55 11.76
N ALA A 69 6.83 -8.61 11.43
CA ALA A 69 6.35 -9.60 12.41
C ALA A 69 7.52 -10.26 13.15
N ARG A 70 8.57 -10.67 12.42
CA ARG A 70 9.81 -11.22 13.05
C ARG A 70 10.47 -10.23 13.98
N LYS A 71 10.54 -8.94 13.62
CA LYS A 71 11.14 -7.90 14.49
C LYS A 71 10.33 -7.69 15.77
N ILE A 72 9.00 -7.79 15.71
CA ILE A 72 8.11 -7.72 16.87
C ILE A 72 8.20 -9.00 17.72
N GLY A 73 8.54 -10.15 17.12
CA GLY A 73 8.58 -11.47 17.77
C GLY A 73 7.24 -12.21 17.71
N VAL A 74 6.43 -11.98 16.66
CA VAL A 74 5.09 -12.57 16.48
C VAL A 74 4.94 -13.25 15.10
N THR A 75 3.85 -13.98 14.90
CA THR A 75 3.50 -14.57 13.60
C THR A 75 2.83 -13.53 12.69
N ALA A 76 3.12 -13.57 11.38
CA ALA A 76 2.41 -12.76 10.39
C ALA A 76 1.22 -13.53 9.83
N THR A 77 0.02 -12.98 9.97
CA THR A 77 -1.19 -13.44 9.28
C THR A 77 -1.46 -12.54 8.07
N ILE A 78 -1.53 -13.15 6.89
CA ILE A 78 -1.71 -12.42 5.63
C ILE A 78 -3.19 -12.43 5.25
N LYS A 79 -3.79 -11.23 5.19
CA LYS A 79 -5.20 -11.03 4.87
C LYS A 79 -5.34 -10.26 3.57
N GLN A 80 -6.11 -10.81 2.62
CA GLN A 80 -6.45 -10.09 1.40
C GLN A 80 -7.40 -8.93 1.68
N VAL A 81 -7.11 -7.77 1.09
CA VAL A 81 -7.97 -6.58 1.11
C VAL A 81 -8.17 -6.04 -0.31
N ALA A 82 -9.33 -5.48 -0.59
CA ALA A 82 -9.57 -4.77 -1.84
C ALA A 82 -8.90 -3.38 -1.82
N VAL A 83 -8.50 -2.86 -2.99
CA VAL A 83 -7.80 -1.56 -3.10
C VAL A 83 -8.60 -0.43 -2.43
N ALA A 84 -9.90 -0.35 -2.67
CA ALA A 84 -10.76 0.68 -2.08
C ALA A 84 -11.04 0.46 -0.57
N ALA A 85 -10.86 -0.77 -0.07
CA ALA A 85 -11.11 -1.11 1.33
C ALA A 85 -9.88 -0.97 2.23
N ARG A 86 -8.67 -0.75 1.67
CA ARG A 86 -7.41 -0.69 2.43
C ARG A 86 -7.51 0.19 3.69
N ILE A 87 -7.76 1.47 3.52
CA ILE A 87 -7.82 2.43 4.63
C ILE A 87 -8.96 2.12 5.62
N PRO A 88 -10.20 1.85 5.19
CA PRO A 88 -11.27 1.41 6.08
C PRO A 88 -10.93 0.15 6.90
N GLU A 89 -10.31 -0.88 6.31
CA GLU A 89 -9.89 -2.10 7.02
C GLU A 89 -8.87 -1.81 8.13
N LEU A 90 -7.91 -0.92 7.85
CA LEU A 90 -6.90 -0.49 8.82
C LEU A 90 -7.52 0.32 9.97
N GLN A 91 -8.35 1.31 9.65
CA GLN A 91 -8.99 2.18 10.65
C GLN A 91 -9.93 1.42 11.59
N GLN A 92 -10.60 0.37 11.07
CA GLN A 92 -11.48 -0.48 11.84
C GLN A 92 -10.75 -1.60 12.61
N GLY A 93 -9.42 -1.64 12.55
CA GLY A 93 -8.61 -2.65 13.24
C GLY A 93 -8.77 -4.06 12.70
N ARG A 94 -9.32 -4.23 11.48
CA ARG A 94 -9.44 -5.54 10.84
C ARG A 94 -8.12 -6.04 10.25
N VAL A 95 -7.18 -5.14 10.06
CA VAL A 95 -5.75 -5.38 9.83
C VAL A 95 -4.92 -4.46 10.72
N ASP A 96 -3.73 -4.88 11.08
CA ASP A 96 -2.82 -4.10 11.92
C ASP A 96 -1.95 -3.17 11.11
N ILE A 97 -1.51 -3.61 9.94
CA ILE A 97 -0.77 -2.82 8.95
C ILE A 97 -1.27 -3.12 7.54
N LEU A 98 -1.07 -2.17 6.63
CA LEU A 98 -1.27 -2.35 5.20
C LEU A 98 0.09 -2.44 4.51
N SER A 99 0.35 -3.54 3.80
CA SER A 99 1.46 -3.70 2.87
C SER A 99 0.83 -4.06 1.53
N ALA A 100 0.24 -3.06 0.84
CA ALA A 100 -0.81 -3.27 -0.15
C ALA A 100 -0.74 -2.23 -1.30
N THR A 101 0.45 -1.99 -1.84
CA THR A 101 0.74 -1.03 -2.93
C THR A 101 0.08 0.33 -2.64
N LEU A 102 0.28 0.82 -1.41
CA LEU A 102 -0.38 2.01 -0.91
C LEU A 102 0.50 3.25 -1.09
N THR A 103 0.23 4.04 -2.11
CA THR A 103 0.92 5.32 -2.34
C THR A 103 0.72 6.26 -1.18
N HIS A 104 1.81 6.80 -0.63
CA HIS A 104 1.79 7.85 0.39
C HIS A 104 1.38 9.17 -0.26
N THR A 105 0.18 9.66 0.07
CA THR A 105 -0.34 10.96 -0.37
C THR A 105 -0.76 11.81 0.83
N ARG A 106 -0.78 13.14 0.67
CA ARG A 106 -1.21 14.07 1.73
C ARG A 106 -2.65 13.81 2.17
N GLU A 107 -3.52 13.45 1.23
CA GLU A 107 -4.92 13.12 1.52
C GLU A 107 -5.01 11.89 2.44
N ARG A 108 -4.26 10.82 2.13
CA ARG A 108 -4.23 9.60 2.94
C ARG A 108 -3.54 9.82 4.28
N GLU A 109 -2.46 10.62 4.31
CA GLU A 109 -1.75 11.00 5.55
C GLU A 109 -2.64 11.78 6.53
N ALA A 110 -3.67 12.48 6.03
CA ALA A 110 -4.67 13.11 6.88
C ALA A 110 -5.43 12.12 7.78
N VAL A 111 -5.57 10.86 7.37
CA VAL A 111 -6.42 9.86 8.03
C VAL A 111 -5.69 8.60 8.53
N ILE A 112 -4.47 8.30 8.04
CA ILE A 112 -3.59 7.21 8.50
C ILE A 112 -2.15 7.70 8.63
N ALA A 113 -1.29 6.92 9.28
CA ALA A 113 0.16 7.13 9.26
C ALA A 113 0.81 6.23 8.21
N PHE A 114 2.03 6.59 7.81
CA PHE A 114 2.83 5.84 6.86
C PHE A 114 4.22 5.50 7.42
N SER A 115 4.75 4.37 6.99
CA SER A 115 6.16 4.01 7.20
C SER A 115 7.10 4.80 6.27
N LEU A 116 8.39 4.52 6.37
CA LEU A 116 9.34 4.85 5.30
C LEU A 116 8.87 4.25 3.97
N THR A 117 9.23 4.92 2.87
CA THR A 117 8.92 4.46 1.51
C THR A 117 9.57 3.10 1.25
N THR A 118 8.75 2.11 0.93
CA THR A 118 9.19 0.73 0.68
C THR A 118 9.42 0.43 -0.79
N PHE A 119 8.79 1.21 -1.68
CA PHE A 119 8.93 1.07 -3.14
C PHE A 119 8.70 2.41 -3.84
N VAL A 120 9.38 2.62 -4.97
CA VAL A 120 9.15 3.80 -5.83
C VAL A 120 8.87 3.29 -7.23
N THR A 121 7.76 3.76 -7.81
CA THR A 121 7.32 3.42 -9.17
C THR A 121 6.77 4.66 -9.87
N GLY A 122 6.38 4.53 -11.13
CA GLY A 122 5.59 5.51 -11.85
C GLY A 122 4.23 4.94 -12.22
N GLN A 123 3.36 5.75 -12.78
CA GLN A 123 2.13 5.27 -13.43
C GLN A 123 2.24 5.48 -14.92
N LYS A 124 1.81 4.47 -15.70
CA LYS A 124 1.84 4.48 -17.16
C LYS A 124 0.51 4.01 -17.73
N VAL A 125 0.45 4.02 -19.05
CA VAL A 125 -0.74 3.68 -19.82
C VAL A 125 -0.41 2.56 -20.80
N MET A 126 -1.17 1.47 -20.75
CA MET A 126 -1.15 0.42 -21.76
C MET A 126 -2.32 0.63 -22.73
N VAL A 127 -2.03 0.57 -24.01
CA VAL A 127 -3.03 0.69 -25.10
C VAL A 127 -2.85 -0.44 -26.10
N ARG A 128 -3.89 -0.71 -26.89
CA ARG A 128 -3.76 -1.57 -28.05
C ARG A 128 -3.13 -0.80 -29.22
N ARG A 129 -2.30 -1.46 -30.02
CA ARG A 129 -1.63 -0.87 -31.18
C ARG A 129 -2.60 -0.50 -32.29
N ASP A 130 -3.66 -1.29 -32.48
CA ASP A 130 -4.69 -1.04 -33.48
C ASP A 130 -5.49 0.26 -33.24
N GLY A 131 -5.47 0.79 -32.02
CA GLY A 131 -6.07 2.08 -31.67
C GLY A 131 -5.28 3.31 -32.11
N GLY A 132 -4.02 3.15 -32.56
CA GLY A 132 -3.18 4.25 -33.07
C GLY A 132 -2.76 5.28 -31.99
N ILE A 133 -2.94 4.98 -30.70
CA ILE A 133 -2.57 5.88 -29.58
C ILE A 133 -1.08 5.79 -29.33
N THR A 134 -0.38 6.92 -29.40
CA THR A 134 1.07 7.04 -29.16
C THR A 134 1.44 8.06 -28.08
N ALA A 135 0.47 8.89 -27.65
CA ALA A 135 0.67 9.93 -26.64
C ALA A 135 -0.56 10.09 -25.74
N LEU A 136 -0.34 10.52 -24.50
CA LEU A 136 -1.41 10.71 -23.49
C LEU A 136 -2.52 11.65 -23.97
N ALA A 137 -2.19 12.74 -24.68
CA ALA A 137 -3.18 13.71 -25.16
C ALA A 137 -4.24 13.10 -26.07
N GLN A 138 -3.93 12.01 -26.78
CA GLN A 138 -4.86 11.31 -27.66
C GLN A 138 -5.94 10.50 -26.90
N LEU A 139 -5.81 10.40 -25.57
CA LEU A 139 -6.82 9.80 -24.69
C LEU A 139 -7.97 10.77 -24.36
N ALA A 140 -7.90 12.02 -24.79
CA ALA A 140 -8.98 12.99 -24.61
C ALA A 140 -10.31 12.44 -25.17
N GLY A 141 -11.36 12.41 -24.35
CA GLY A 141 -12.65 11.84 -24.66
C GLY A 141 -12.69 10.33 -24.86
N LYS A 142 -11.57 9.62 -24.61
CA LYS A 142 -11.51 8.15 -24.72
C LYS A 142 -11.80 7.49 -23.39
N LYS A 143 -12.34 6.28 -23.45
CA LYS A 143 -12.56 5.44 -22.27
C LYS A 143 -11.27 4.81 -21.80
N VAL A 144 -10.90 5.10 -20.56
CA VAL A 144 -9.71 4.58 -19.88
C VAL A 144 -10.15 3.80 -18.66
N VAL A 145 -9.55 2.64 -18.43
CA VAL A 145 -9.86 1.80 -17.28
C VAL A 145 -8.72 1.79 -16.28
N THR A 146 -9.06 1.68 -14.99
CA THR A 146 -8.12 1.55 -13.89
C THR A 146 -8.76 0.86 -12.69
N VAL A 147 -8.05 0.81 -11.55
CA VAL A 147 -8.51 0.17 -10.32
C VAL A 147 -9.13 1.21 -9.39
N LYS A 148 -10.30 0.89 -8.83
CA LYS A 148 -11.04 1.73 -7.89
C LYS A 148 -10.26 1.93 -6.58
N GLY A 149 -10.17 3.18 -6.11
CA GLY A 149 -9.50 3.53 -4.84
C GLY A 149 -7.98 3.66 -4.94
N GLY A 150 -7.42 3.57 -6.17
CA GLY A 150 -6.03 3.91 -6.47
C GLY A 150 -5.82 5.39 -6.76
N THR A 151 -4.56 5.80 -6.92
CA THR A 151 -4.15 7.15 -7.34
C THR A 151 -4.19 7.32 -8.87
N GLN A 152 -4.40 6.23 -9.61
CA GLN A 152 -4.39 6.22 -11.07
C GLN A 152 -5.50 7.08 -11.67
N GLU A 153 -6.72 7.02 -11.08
CA GLU A 153 -7.85 7.82 -11.58
C GLU A 153 -7.60 9.33 -11.44
N PRO A 154 -7.30 9.91 -10.26
CA PRO A 154 -7.01 11.33 -10.15
C PRO A 154 -5.80 11.75 -10.99
N ASN A 155 -4.76 10.91 -11.11
CA ASN A 155 -3.57 11.24 -11.87
C ASN A 155 -3.84 11.28 -13.39
N ILE A 156 -4.58 10.32 -13.95
CA ILE A 156 -4.92 10.37 -15.40
C ILE A 156 -5.89 11.51 -15.70
N ARG A 157 -6.83 11.83 -14.81
CA ARG A 157 -7.71 13.00 -14.97
C ARG A 157 -6.93 14.32 -14.92
N LYS A 158 -5.90 14.41 -14.09
CA LYS A 158 -4.98 15.57 -14.06
C LYS A 158 -4.19 15.70 -15.38
N ALA A 159 -3.69 14.57 -15.92
CA ALA A 159 -2.90 14.55 -17.14
C ALA A 159 -3.75 14.77 -18.41
N VAL A 160 -5.00 14.25 -18.42
CA VAL A 160 -5.94 14.33 -19.55
C VAL A 160 -7.34 14.65 -18.99
N PRO A 161 -7.69 15.94 -18.78
CA PRO A 161 -8.91 16.33 -18.07
C PRO A 161 -10.24 15.82 -18.65
N THR A 162 -10.28 15.57 -19.96
CA THR A 162 -11.49 15.12 -20.67
C THR A 162 -11.58 13.59 -20.83
N VAL A 163 -10.70 12.84 -20.20
CA VAL A 163 -10.71 11.37 -20.24
C VAL A 163 -11.97 10.80 -19.57
N ASP A 164 -12.58 9.76 -20.18
CA ASP A 164 -13.67 8.99 -19.58
C ASP A 164 -13.08 7.82 -18.77
N VAL A 165 -13.07 7.92 -17.44
CA VAL A 165 -12.47 6.89 -16.56
C VAL A 165 -13.54 5.97 -16.02
N VAL A 166 -13.33 4.66 -16.21
CA VAL A 166 -14.12 3.58 -15.64
C VAL A 166 -13.22 2.76 -14.70
N THR A 167 -13.67 2.53 -13.47
CA THR A 167 -12.89 1.78 -12.48
C THR A 167 -13.40 0.37 -12.29
N PHE A 168 -12.47 -0.56 -12.03
CA PHE A 168 -12.73 -1.96 -11.72
C PHE A 168 -12.21 -2.29 -10.31
N GLU A 169 -12.67 -3.39 -9.72
CA GLU A 169 -12.23 -3.80 -8.38
C GLU A 169 -10.78 -4.31 -8.38
N THR A 170 -10.30 -4.89 -9.50
CA THR A 170 -8.96 -5.45 -9.63
C THR A 170 -8.29 -5.10 -10.97
N ALA A 171 -6.94 -5.09 -10.99
CA ALA A 171 -6.16 -4.86 -12.20
C ALA A 171 -6.41 -5.92 -13.30
N PRO A 172 -6.53 -7.23 -13.01
CA PRO A 172 -6.92 -8.22 -14.01
C PRO A 172 -8.26 -7.93 -14.69
N GLN A 173 -9.28 -7.44 -13.95
CA GLN A 173 -10.57 -7.07 -14.56
C GLN A 173 -10.43 -5.88 -15.50
N ALA A 174 -9.65 -4.86 -15.12
CA ALA A 174 -9.37 -3.70 -15.98
C ALA A 174 -8.61 -4.11 -17.26
N LEU A 175 -7.62 -5.02 -17.15
CA LEU A 175 -6.90 -5.56 -18.31
C LEU A 175 -7.84 -6.32 -19.25
N VAL A 176 -8.74 -7.16 -18.73
CA VAL A 176 -9.74 -7.87 -19.54
C VAL A 176 -10.64 -6.89 -20.29
N ALA A 177 -11.04 -5.77 -19.68
CA ALA A 177 -11.83 -4.74 -20.38
C ALA A 177 -11.07 -4.11 -21.55
N LEU A 178 -9.75 -3.88 -21.42
CA LEU A 178 -8.88 -3.45 -22.52
C LEU A 178 -8.81 -4.50 -23.64
N GLN A 179 -8.61 -5.78 -23.27
CA GLN A 179 -8.53 -6.90 -24.22
C GLN A 179 -9.83 -7.11 -24.99
N GLN A 180 -10.98 -6.89 -24.34
CA GLN A 180 -12.31 -7.02 -24.94
C GLN A 180 -12.76 -5.78 -25.72
N HIS A 181 -11.88 -4.82 -26.01
CA HIS A 181 -12.20 -3.56 -26.68
C HIS A 181 -13.27 -2.69 -25.97
N LYS A 182 -13.51 -2.92 -24.68
CA LYS A 182 -14.43 -2.13 -23.85
C LYS A 182 -13.82 -0.82 -23.36
N ALA A 183 -12.49 -0.69 -23.48
CA ALA A 183 -11.71 0.50 -23.18
C ALA A 183 -10.60 0.72 -24.22
N THR A 184 -10.16 1.97 -24.36
CA THR A 184 -9.04 2.35 -25.23
C THR A 184 -7.70 2.14 -24.54
N ALA A 185 -7.65 2.32 -23.21
CA ALA A 185 -6.41 2.27 -22.43
C ALA A 185 -6.64 1.71 -21.02
N PHE A 186 -5.59 1.14 -20.46
CA PHE A 186 -5.50 0.71 -19.06
C PHE A 186 -4.37 1.47 -18.37
N VAL A 187 -4.68 2.16 -17.27
CA VAL A 187 -3.73 2.90 -16.41
C VAL A 187 -3.46 2.11 -15.17
N ASN A 188 -2.19 1.88 -14.86
CA ASN A 188 -1.76 1.28 -13.61
C ASN A 188 -0.32 1.67 -13.28
N ASP A 189 0.17 1.22 -12.12
CA ASP A 189 1.57 1.35 -11.74
C ASP A 189 2.45 0.60 -12.74
N GLU A 190 3.59 1.19 -13.06
CA GLU A 190 4.50 0.71 -14.12
C GLU A 190 4.89 -0.76 -13.94
N VAL A 191 5.21 -1.16 -12.69
CA VAL A 191 5.57 -2.54 -12.36
C VAL A 191 4.44 -3.51 -12.68
N SER A 192 3.21 -3.19 -12.24
CA SER A 192 2.02 -4.01 -12.49
C SER A 192 1.68 -4.06 -13.98
N LEU A 193 1.87 -2.96 -14.73
CA LEU A 193 1.66 -2.95 -16.18
C LEU A 193 2.69 -3.80 -16.92
N TYR A 194 3.96 -3.74 -16.55
CA TYR A 194 4.99 -4.58 -17.19
C TYR A 194 4.78 -6.06 -16.89
N ASP A 195 4.40 -6.43 -15.67
CA ASP A 195 4.05 -7.81 -15.36
C ASP A 195 2.82 -8.28 -16.15
N ALA A 196 1.74 -7.47 -16.18
CA ALA A 196 0.54 -7.75 -16.98
C ALA A 196 0.88 -7.88 -18.48
N TYR A 197 1.73 -7.01 -19.02
CA TYR A 197 2.21 -7.06 -20.39
C TYR A 197 3.00 -8.36 -20.66
N ALA A 198 3.91 -8.73 -19.76
CA ALA A 198 4.70 -9.95 -19.90
C ALA A 198 3.80 -11.22 -19.90
N LYS A 199 2.72 -11.21 -19.13
CA LYS A 199 1.71 -12.31 -19.09
C LYS A 199 0.90 -12.45 -20.37
N LEU A 200 0.84 -11.43 -21.24
CA LEU A 200 0.15 -11.53 -22.54
C LEU A 200 0.84 -12.52 -23.49
N GLY A 201 2.11 -12.87 -23.26
CA GLY A 201 2.83 -13.80 -24.11
C GLY A 201 2.84 -13.37 -25.59
N PRO A 202 2.41 -14.22 -26.55
CA PRO A 202 2.38 -13.88 -27.95
C PRO A 202 1.49 -12.66 -28.31
N ALA A 203 0.48 -12.36 -27.47
CA ALA A 203 -0.38 -11.21 -27.69
C ALA A 203 0.27 -9.86 -27.33
N GLN A 204 1.47 -9.83 -26.75
CA GLN A 204 2.22 -8.60 -26.48
C GLN A 204 2.36 -7.71 -27.73
N LYS A 205 2.52 -8.32 -28.90
CA LYS A 205 2.63 -7.60 -30.18
C LYS A 205 1.45 -6.66 -30.46
N ASP A 206 0.29 -6.92 -29.88
CA ASP A 206 -0.94 -6.16 -30.10
C ASP A 206 -1.09 -5.00 -29.11
N TYR A 207 -0.17 -4.86 -28.15
CA TYR A 207 -0.21 -3.83 -27.10
C TYR A 207 1.07 -3.00 -27.07
N VAL A 208 0.99 -1.85 -26.42
CA VAL A 208 2.14 -1.00 -26.11
C VAL A 208 1.89 -0.28 -24.78
N ILE A 209 2.93 -0.17 -23.96
CA ILE A 209 2.96 0.72 -22.80
C ILE A 209 3.54 2.05 -23.29
N LEU A 210 2.79 3.14 -23.14
CA LEU A 210 3.25 4.47 -23.54
C LEU A 210 4.48 4.87 -22.72
N PRO A 211 5.49 5.51 -23.33
CA PRO A 211 6.73 5.85 -22.64
C PRO A 211 6.53 6.92 -21.56
N GLN A 212 5.53 7.80 -21.70
CA GLN A 212 5.26 8.87 -20.76
C GLN A 212 4.77 8.32 -19.42
N SER A 213 5.39 8.76 -18.34
CA SER A 213 4.89 8.56 -16.98
C SER A 213 3.85 9.63 -16.63
N ILE A 214 2.78 9.24 -15.93
CA ILE A 214 1.73 10.16 -15.47
C ILE A 214 2.11 10.75 -14.11
N SER A 215 2.79 9.96 -13.28
CA SER A 215 3.17 10.32 -11.90
C SER A 215 4.41 9.55 -11.46
N THR A 216 4.94 9.95 -10.29
CA THR A 216 5.87 9.16 -9.49
C THR A 216 5.16 8.78 -8.19
N GLU A 217 5.14 7.49 -7.88
CA GLU A 217 4.43 6.94 -6.73
C GLU A 217 5.43 6.45 -5.67
N ALA A 218 5.34 7.02 -4.48
CA ALA A 218 6.06 6.54 -3.29
C ALA A 218 5.12 5.61 -2.51
N VAL A 219 5.38 4.31 -2.57
CA VAL A 219 4.60 3.28 -1.87
C VAL A 219 5.18 3.09 -0.48
N ALA A 220 4.31 3.03 0.53
CA ALA A 220 4.68 2.81 1.92
C ALA A 220 3.67 1.92 2.63
N MET A 221 4.04 1.35 3.78
CA MET A 221 3.10 0.64 4.63
C MET A 221 2.16 1.63 5.31
N GLY A 222 0.85 1.32 5.30
CA GLY A 222 -0.15 2.08 6.03
C GLY A 222 -0.26 1.61 7.48
N LEU A 223 -0.32 2.56 8.40
CA LEU A 223 -0.38 2.35 9.85
C LEU A 223 -1.54 3.16 10.43
N ARG A 224 -2.11 2.73 11.55
CA ARG A 224 -3.09 3.57 12.27
C ARG A 224 -2.42 4.86 12.73
N LYS A 225 -3.18 5.97 12.73
CA LYS A 225 -2.72 7.21 13.36
C LYS A 225 -2.56 7.02 14.86
N ASP A 226 -1.72 7.87 15.44
CA ASP A 226 -1.51 7.95 16.90
C ASP A 226 -0.96 6.66 17.54
N GLU A 227 -0.26 5.83 16.73
CA GLU A 227 0.42 4.61 17.14
C GLU A 227 1.96 4.73 16.96
N PRO A 228 2.64 5.62 17.70
CA PRO A 228 4.05 5.93 17.48
C PRO A 228 4.97 4.72 17.73
N ALA A 229 4.64 3.84 18.69
CA ALA A 229 5.39 2.64 18.97
C ALA A 229 5.35 1.66 17.79
N MET A 230 4.18 1.51 17.15
CA MET A 230 4.03 0.68 15.95
C MET A 230 4.81 1.26 14.77
N LYS A 231 4.70 2.57 14.51
CA LYS A 231 5.48 3.25 13.47
C LYS A 231 6.98 3.10 13.72
N ALA A 232 7.44 3.28 14.93
CA ALA A 232 8.86 3.18 15.29
C ALA A 232 9.44 1.78 14.99
N VAL A 233 8.74 0.69 15.35
CA VAL A 233 9.20 -0.67 15.09
C VAL A 233 9.17 -1.02 13.59
N VAL A 234 8.17 -0.55 12.84
CA VAL A 234 8.10 -0.74 11.39
C VAL A 234 9.26 -0.02 10.71
N ASP A 235 9.47 1.27 11.00
CA ASP A 235 10.55 2.06 10.41
C ASP A 235 11.94 1.53 10.79
N ALA A 236 12.12 1.07 12.04
CA ALA A 236 13.36 0.42 12.46
C ALA A 236 13.62 -0.87 11.66
N THR A 237 12.59 -1.71 11.46
CA THR A 237 12.71 -2.92 10.64
C THR A 237 13.14 -2.59 9.21
N LEU A 238 12.51 -1.58 8.60
CA LEU A 238 12.82 -1.17 7.24
C LEU A 238 14.25 -0.62 7.10
N ARG A 239 14.73 0.15 8.08
CA ARG A 239 16.13 0.61 8.14
C ARG A 239 17.12 -0.55 8.31
N ASP A 240 16.80 -1.53 9.15
CA ASP A 240 17.63 -2.71 9.34
C ASP A 240 17.75 -3.54 8.05
N LEU A 241 16.64 -3.73 7.31
CA LEU A 241 16.66 -4.40 6.00
C LEU A 241 17.54 -3.65 4.99
N GLU A 242 17.48 -2.31 4.99
CA GLU A 242 18.33 -1.49 4.12
C GLU A 242 19.81 -1.59 4.50
N ALA A 243 20.13 -1.41 5.77
CA ALA A 243 21.49 -1.40 6.29
C ALA A 243 22.19 -2.76 6.14
N SER A 244 21.45 -3.88 6.25
CA SER A 244 21.97 -5.23 6.10
C SER A 244 22.08 -5.71 4.65
N GLY A 245 21.54 -4.95 3.68
CA GLY A 245 21.45 -5.38 2.27
C GLY A 245 20.31 -6.37 2.00
N GLU A 246 19.51 -6.76 3.01
CA GLU A 246 18.35 -7.64 2.81
C GLU A 246 17.27 -6.99 1.94
N ALA A 247 17.10 -5.66 1.99
CA ALA A 247 16.16 -4.94 1.14
C ALA A 247 16.48 -5.13 -0.35
N GLU A 248 17.76 -5.10 -0.74
CA GLU A 248 18.18 -5.39 -2.12
C GLU A 248 17.91 -6.84 -2.49
N LYS A 249 18.21 -7.79 -1.61
CA LYS A 249 17.94 -9.23 -1.86
C LYS A 249 16.43 -9.49 -2.03
N LEU A 250 15.58 -8.88 -1.20
CA LEU A 250 14.13 -8.98 -1.34
C LEU A 250 13.65 -8.38 -2.67
N PHE A 251 14.20 -7.23 -3.05
CA PHE A 251 13.90 -6.63 -4.34
C PHE A 251 14.30 -7.57 -5.49
N LEU A 252 15.54 -8.05 -5.54
CA LEU A 252 16.00 -8.93 -6.59
C LEU A 252 15.28 -10.27 -6.64
N LYS A 253 14.83 -10.80 -5.51
CA LYS A 253 14.01 -12.02 -5.45
C LYS A 253 12.72 -11.87 -6.26
N TRP A 254 12.07 -10.71 -6.20
CA TRP A 254 10.75 -10.49 -6.80
C TRP A 254 10.78 -9.76 -8.15
N PHE A 255 11.78 -8.94 -8.39
CA PHE A 255 11.88 -8.08 -9.57
C PHE A 255 13.15 -8.33 -10.39
N GLY A 256 14.14 -9.02 -9.85
CA GLY A 256 15.48 -9.15 -10.39
C GLY A 256 15.63 -10.10 -11.56
N PRO A 257 16.88 -10.36 -11.96
CA PRO A 257 17.22 -11.33 -13.00
C PRO A 257 16.61 -12.72 -12.69
N GLY A 258 15.98 -13.32 -13.70
CA GLY A 258 15.24 -14.60 -13.54
C GLY A 258 13.77 -14.46 -13.24
N THR A 259 13.28 -13.25 -12.93
CA THR A 259 11.85 -12.93 -12.87
C THR A 259 11.34 -12.43 -14.23
N ARG A 260 10.01 -12.22 -14.37
CA ARG A 260 9.45 -11.62 -15.59
C ARG A 260 9.93 -10.18 -15.83
N LEU A 261 10.22 -9.43 -14.77
CA LEU A 261 10.58 -8.01 -14.86
C LEU A 261 12.07 -7.76 -15.11
N GLN A 262 12.92 -8.66 -14.67
CA GLN A 262 14.37 -8.69 -14.93
C GLN A 262 15.11 -7.38 -14.60
N TYR A 263 14.70 -6.67 -13.54
CA TYR A 263 15.39 -5.46 -13.11
C TYR A 263 16.81 -5.79 -12.63
N PRO A 264 17.85 -5.12 -13.15
CA PRO A 264 19.23 -5.44 -12.78
C PRO A 264 19.56 -5.06 -11.33
N THR A 265 18.93 -4.01 -10.80
CA THR A 265 19.13 -3.50 -9.45
C THR A 265 17.96 -2.61 -9.04
N ARG A 266 17.84 -2.34 -7.76
CA ARG A 266 16.90 -1.39 -7.18
C ARG A 266 17.38 0.06 -7.38
N THR A 267 16.50 0.96 -7.79
CA THR A 267 16.81 2.36 -8.08
C THR A 267 16.47 3.33 -6.94
N PHE A 268 16.00 2.82 -5.81
CA PHE A 268 15.62 3.59 -4.63
C PHE A 268 16.20 2.96 -3.37
N LYS A 269 16.20 3.72 -2.26
CA LYS A 269 16.56 3.24 -0.92
C LYS A 269 15.41 3.47 0.05
N ILE A 270 15.34 2.64 1.10
CA ILE A 270 14.37 2.79 2.19
C ILE A 270 15.00 3.71 3.25
N GLU A 271 14.94 5.01 3.04
CA GLU A 271 15.61 5.99 3.91
C GLU A 271 14.77 7.22 4.28
N SER A 272 13.64 7.45 3.59
CA SER A 272 12.84 8.66 3.79
C SER A 272 11.34 8.41 3.61
N ASP A 273 10.53 9.30 4.17
CA ASP A 273 9.10 9.39 3.90
C ASP A 273 8.92 10.29 2.66
N ARG A 274 8.67 9.67 1.51
CA ARG A 274 8.33 10.42 0.28
C ARG A 274 6.82 10.49 0.13
N ILE A 275 6.31 11.66 -0.26
CA ILE A 275 4.90 11.87 -0.59
C ILE A 275 4.80 12.00 -2.11
N ALA A 276 3.86 11.27 -2.73
CA ALA A 276 3.56 11.43 -4.15
C ALA A 276 3.01 12.85 -4.42
N ASN A 277 3.53 13.50 -5.44
CA ASN A 277 3.19 14.89 -5.82
C ASN A 277 1.98 14.92 -6.78
#